data_c204b769028a11c69aee903442c817cc
#
_entry.id   c204b769028a11c69aee903442c817cc
#
_cell.length_a   1.000
_cell.length_b   1.000
_cell.length_c   1.000
_cell.angle_alpha   90.00
_cell.angle_beta   90.00
_cell.angle_gamma   90.00
#
_symmetry.space_group_name_H-M   'P 1'
#
loop_
_entity.id
_entity.type
_entity.pdbx_description
1 polymer ?
#
loop_
_entity_poly.entity_id
_entity_poly.type
_entity_poly.pdbx_seq_one_letter_code
_entity_poly.pdbx_strand_id
1 'polypeptide(L)'
;MSIFIDLEMNTTDVRLVHKKDLRNEIIEIGAVRMDEAFHPLDRFRIFVRPQYNGVIERKIYKLTGISNGAVSDAVYLPEALDALEVWCGSDGCEIYAWSNSDLTQLRKECGFKGIDSALLDEMVQWHDFQEDFRQMLGEKNILSLSNAMHR
;
A
#
# COMPACT_ATOMS: atom_id res chain seq x y z
N MET A 1 -10.21 13.91 8.86
CA MET A 1 -9.12 13.89 7.84
C MET A 1 -9.07 12.54 7.17
N SER A 2 -8.77 12.50 5.88
CA SER A 2 -8.69 11.28 5.09
C SER A 2 -7.25 11.05 4.64
N ILE A 3 -6.82 9.79 4.68
CA ILE A 3 -5.51 9.36 4.19
C ILE A 3 -5.72 8.41 3.02
N PHE A 4 -5.13 8.73 1.88
CA PHE A 4 -5.11 7.86 0.71
C PHE A 4 -3.77 7.14 0.67
N ILE A 5 -3.81 5.82 0.65
CA ILE A 5 -2.62 4.95 0.65
C ILE A 5 -2.55 4.18 -0.66
N ASP A 6 -1.34 4.03 -1.17
CA ASP A 6 -0.98 3.19 -2.30
C ASP A 6 0.29 2.41 -1.99
N LEU A 7 0.30 1.12 -2.28
CA LEU A 7 1.40 0.22 -2.04
C LEU A 7 1.96 -0.30 -3.35
N GLU A 8 3.28 -0.30 -3.47
CA GLU A 8 3.97 -0.99 -4.55
C GLU A 8 4.58 -2.29 -4.04
N MET A 9 4.52 -3.33 -4.86
CA MET A 9 4.89 -4.69 -4.47
C MET A 9 5.80 -5.34 -5.50
N ASN A 10 6.69 -6.20 -5.02
CA ASN A 10 7.51 -7.08 -5.84
C ASN A 10 7.23 -8.54 -5.50
N THR A 11 7.44 -9.43 -6.44
CA THR A 11 7.19 -10.88 -6.27
C THR A 11 8.22 -11.48 -5.30
N THR A 12 7.78 -12.35 -4.40
CA THR A 12 8.68 -13.13 -3.54
C THR A 12 9.45 -14.20 -4.32
N ASP A 13 10.59 -14.60 -3.81
CA ASP A 13 11.37 -15.71 -4.37
C ASP A 13 10.76 -17.05 -3.92
N VAL A 14 10.28 -17.83 -4.87
CA VAL A 14 9.64 -19.14 -4.61
C VAL A 14 10.57 -20.17 -3.96
N ARG A 15 11.90 -19.96 -4.02
CA ARG A 15 12.87 -20.80 -3.35
C ARG A 15 12.92 -20.54 -1.85
N LEU A 16 12.50 -19.35 -1.42
CA LEU A 16 12.53 -18.90 -0.02
C LEU A 16 11.15 -18.92 0.62
N VAL A 17 10.11 -18.65 -0.17
CA VAL A 17 8.72 -18.58 0.31
C VAL A 17 7.80 -19.25 -0.69
N HIS A 18 6.94 -20.13 -0.20
CA HIS A 18 5.91 -20.72 -1.04
C HIS A 18 4.86 -19.65 -1.43
N LYS A 19 4.54 -19.57 -2.73
CA LYS A 19 3.61 -18.53 -3.24
C LYS A 19 2.20 -18.56 -2.63
N LYS A 20 1.80 -19.69 -2.05
CA LYS A 20 0.54 -19.78 -1.31
C LYS A 20 0.57 -19.00 -0.01
N ASP A 21 1.75 -18.89 0.61
CA ASP A 21 1.91 -18.25 1.91
C ASP A 21 2.12 -16.75 1.75
N LEU A 22 3.03 -16.34 0.85
CA LEU A 22 3.30 -14.94 0.54
C LEU A 22 3.74 -14.77 -0.91
N ARG A 23 2.89 -14.22 -1.75
CA ARG A 23 3.16 -14.04 -3.18
C ARG A 23 4.01 -12.81 -3.49
N ASN A 24 3.76 -11.73 -2.79
CA ASN A 24 4.42 -10.44 -3.00
C ASN A 24 4.88 -9.87 -1.66
N GLU A 25 5.87 -8.98 -1.72
CA GLU A 25 6.29 -8.13 -0.62
C GLU A 25 6.13 -6.66 -1.00
N ILE A 26 5.75 -5.85 -0.03
CA ILE A 26 5.68 -4.39 -0.16
C ILE A 26 7.10 -3.85 -0.33
N ILE A 27 7.29 -2.98 -1.32
CA ILE A 27 8.56 -2.31 -1.62
C ILE A 27 8.49 -0.78 -1.55
N GLU A 28 7.29 -0.21 -1.54
CA GLU A 28 7.04 1.21 -1.32
C GLU A 28 5.67 1.42 -0.68
N ILE A 29 5.60 2.37 0.23
CA ILE A 29 4.37 2.90 0.79
C ILE A 29 4.29 4.37 0.42
N GLY A 30 3.25 4.76 -0.29
CA GLY A 30 2.91 6.13 -0.59
C GLY A 30 1.60 6.51 0.09
N ALA A 31 1.50 7.72 0.63
CA ALA A 31 0.26 8.22 1.19
C ALA A 31 0.12 9.73 1.03
N VAL A 32 -1.12 10.19 0.96
CA VAL A 32 -1.47 11.61 0.92
C VAL A 32 -2.55 11.87 1.96
N ARG A 33 -2.34 12.87 2.79
CA ARG A 33 -3.34 13.36 3.74
C ARG A 33 -4.17 14.46 3.10
N MET A 34 -5.49 14.35 3.21
CA MET A 34 -6.43 15.33 2.70
C MET A 34 -7.22 15.97 3.85
N ASP A 35 -7.57 17.25 3.70
CA ASP A 35 -8.54 17.91 4.56
C ASP A 35 -9.99 17.48 4.24
N GLU A 36 -10.96 18.04 4.93
CA GLU A 36 -12.38 17.74 4.72
C GLU A 36 -12.93 18.20 3.34
N ALA A 37 -12.22 19.12 2.69
CA ALA A 37 -12.53 19.59 1.34
C ALA A 37 -11.71 18.87 0.26
N PHE A 38 -11.01 17.80 0.62
CA PHE A 38 -10.14 17.01 -0.23
C PHE A 38 -8.96 17.78 -0.84
N HIS A 39 -8.46 18.80 -0.14
CA HIS A 39 -7.19 19.43 -0.51
C HIS A 39 -6.04 18.67 0.13
N PRO A 40 -4.95 18.40 -0.61
CA PRO A 40 -3.78 17.74 -0.06
C PRO A 40 -3.06 18.63 0.96
N LEU A 41 -2.85 18.09 2.16
CA LEU A 41 -2.15 18.76 3.25
C LEU A 41 -0.66 18.43 3.25
N ASP A 42 -0.34 17.14 3.22
CA ASP A 42 1.01 16.63 3.20
C ASP A 42 1.07 15.24 2.56
N ARG A 43 2.28 14.74 2.34
CA ARG A 43 2.55 13.45 1.71
C ARG A 43 3.54 12.66 2.52
N PHE A 44 3.40 11.34 2.44
CA PHE A 44 4.33 10.36 2.98
C PHE A 44 4.81 9.45 1.87
N ARG A 45 6.09 9.10 1.88
CA ARG A 45 6.66 8.11 0.97
C ARG A 45 7.85 7.43 1.63
N ILE A 46 7.88 6.11 1.60
CA ILE A 46 9.01 5.34 2.11
C ILE A 46 9.21 4.09 1.25
N PHE A 47 10.46 3.81 0.89
CA PHE A 47 10.83 2.52 0.33
C PHE A 47 10.95 1.47 1.44
N VAL A 48 10.61 0.24 1.08
CA VAL A 48 10.65 -0.91 1.99
C VAL A 48 11.60 -1.96 1.42
N ARG A 49 12.55 -2.39 2.25
CA ARG A 49 13.45 -3.47 1.88
C ARG A 49 12.73 -4.81 1.91
N PRO A 50 12.62 -5.52 0.78
CA PRO A 50 12.03 -6.84 0.77
C PRO A 50 12.93 -7.85 1.50
N GLN A 51 12.31 -8.76 2.25
CA GLN A 51 13.03 -9.76 3.02
C GLN A 51 13.41 -10.99 2.18
N TYR A 52 12.57 -11.34 1.21
CA TYR A 52 12.67 -12.60 0.48
C TYR A 52 13.08 -12.47 -0.97
N ASN A 53 13.02 -11.29 -1.56
CA ASN A 53 13.51 -11.07 -2.92
C ASN A 53 14.05 -9.66 -3.09
N GLY A 54 15.37 -9.49 -3.00
CA GLY A 54 16.05 -8.21 -3.22
C GLY A 54 16.16 -7.78 -4.70
N VAL A 55 15.71 -8.62 -5.63
CA VAL A 55 15.75 -8.33 -7.06
C VAL A 55 14.37 -7.92 -7.54
N ILE A 56 14.24 -6.65 -7.92
CA ILE A 56 12.98 -6.12 -8.47
C ILE A 56 12.76 -6.70 -9.87
N GLU A 57 11.60 -7.30 -10.09
CA GLU A 57 11.23 -7.82 -11.41
C GLU A 57 11.20 -6.70 -12.45
N ARG A 58 11.67 -7.01 -13.66
CA ARG A 58 11.75 -6.03 -14.75
C ARG A 58 10.42 -5.34 -15.04
N LYS A 59 9.30 -6.07 -14.97
CA LYS A 59 7.96 -5.50 -15.17
C LYS A 59 7.61 -4.48 -14.09
N ILE A 60 7.98 -4.77 -12.82
CA ILE A 60 7.74 -3.87 -11.68
C ILE A 60 8.60 -2.62 -11.82
N TYR A 61 9.89 -2.78 -12.14
CA TYR A 61 10.77 -1.64 -12.40
C TYR A 61 10.21 -0.72 -13.50
N LYS A 62 9.71 -1.29 -14.59
CA LYS A 62 9.12 -0.51 -15.70
C LYS A 62 7.86 0.26 -15.30
N LEU A 63 7.06 -0.31 -14.40
CA LEU A 63 5.82 0.33 -13.92
C LEU A 63 6.08 1.40 -12.86
N THR A 64 7.00 1.13 -11.93
CA THR A 64 7.18 1.93 -10.72
C THR A 64 8.42 2.81 -10.74
N GLY A 65 9.43 2.45 -11.53
CA GLY A 65 10.75 3.06 -11.50
C GLY A 65 11.60 2.69 -10.28
N ILE A 66 11.12 1.79 -9.42
CA ILE A 66 11.81 1.39 -8.19
C ILE A 66 12.97 0.45 -8.55
N SER A 67 14.19 0.87 -8.23
CA SER A 67 15.41 0.11 -8.51
C SER A 67 15.79 -0.85 -7.38
N ASN A 68 16.62 -1.83 -7.69
CA ASN A 68 17.23 -2.69 -6.66
C ASN A 68 17.98 -1.87 -5.60
N GLY A 69 18.70 -0.82 -6.01
CA GLY A 69 19.41 0.06 -5.09
C GLY A 69 18.50 0.79 -4.12
N ALA A 70 17.35 1.27 -4.60
CA ALA A 70 16.39 1.98 -3.76
C ALA A 70 15.87 1.11 -2.59
N VAL A 71 15.59 -0.17 -2.86
CA VAL A 71 15.09 -1.09 -1.82
C VAL A 71 16.19 -1.71 -0.98
N SER A 72 17.41 -1.88 -1.50
CA SER A 72 18.53 -2.46 -0.74
C SER A 72 18.99 -1.55 0.40
N ASP A 73 18.83 -0.24 0.27
CA ASP A 73 19.18 0.76 1.27
C ASP A 73 17.99 1.17 2.17
N ALA A 74 16.81 0.62 1.90
CA ALA A 74 15.59 0.93 2.62
C ALA A 74 15.49 0.18 3.96
N VAL A 75 14.60 0.66 4.81
CA VAL A 75 14.21 -0.02 6.06
C VAL A 75 13.33 -1.23 5.76
N TYR A 76 13.24 -2.16 6.70
CA TYR A 76 12.28 -3.27 6.61
C TYR A 76 10.85 -2.82 6.92
N LEU A 77 9.88 -3.68 6.63
CA LEU A 77 8.45 -3.37 6.77
C LEU A 77 8.05 -2.90 8.17
N PRO A 78 8.53 -3.50 9.29
CA PRO A 78 8.16 -3.01 10.63
C PRO A 78 8.50 -1.53 10.83
N GLU A 79 9.72 -1.13 10.51
CA GLU A 79 10.16 0.27 10.67
C GLU A 79 9.42 1.22 9.70
N ALA A 80 9.08 0.75 8.51
CA ALA A 80 8.31 1.53 7.55
C ALA A 80 6.88 1.77 8.05
N LEU A 81 6.26 0.77 8.67
CA LEU A 81 4.93 0.89 9.27
C LEU A 81 4.94 1.79 10.49
N ASP A 82 5.94 1.67 11.37
CA ASP A 82 6.10 2.57 12.51
C ASP A 82 6.18 4.03 12.05
N ALA A 83 6.95 4.29 11.00
CA ALA A 83 7.07 5.64 10.43
C ALA A 83 5.74 6.15 9.84
N LEU A 84 4.99 5.28 9.15
CA LEU A 84 3.68 5.60 8.62
C LEU A 84 2.66 5.88 9.73
N GLU A 85 2.66 5.06 10.79
CA GLU A 85 1.77 5.22 11.94
C GLU A 85 2.02 6.54 12.68
N VAL A 86 3.30 6.90 12.87
CA VAL A 86 3.68 8.21 13.43
C VAL A 86 3.19 9.34 12.55
N TRP A 87 3.34 9.21 11.22
CA TRP A 87 2.85 10.22 10.29
C TRP A 87 1.32 10.30 10.26
N CYS A 88 0.61 9.18 10.36
CA CYS A 88 -0.86 9.17 10.45
C CYS A 88 -1.36 9.92 11.68
N GLY A 89 -0.64 9.84 12.79
CA GLY A 89 -1.04 10.46 14.06
C GLY A 89 -2.13 9.67 14.79
N SER A 90 -2.54 10.19 15.96
CA SER A 90 -3.49 9.52 16.87
C SER A 90 -4.95 9.98 16.72
N ASP A 91 -5.22 10.96 15.86
CA ASP A 91 -6.53 11.66 15.83
C ASP A 91 -7.62 10.92 15.03
N GLY A 92 -7.42 9.62 14.77
CA GLY A 92 -8.36 8.81 14.02
C GLY A 92 -8.55 9.33 12.59
N CYS A 93 -7.96 8.66 11.63
CA CYS A 93 -8.13 8.96 10.22
C CYS A 93 -8.86 7.83 9.51
N GLU A 94 -9.64 8.19 8.52
CA GLU A 94 -10.18 7.22 7.57
C GLU A 94 -9.13 6.95 6.49
N ILE A 95 -8.91 5.67 6.22
CA ILE A 95 -7.93 5.23 5.23
C ILE A 95 -8.66 4.82 3.96
N TYR A 96 -8.21 5.34 2.84
CA TYR A 96 -8.71 5.02 1.51
C TYR A 96 -7.61 4.38 0.70
N ALA A 97 -7.93 3.29 0.01
CA ALA A 97 -7.11 2.70 -1.04
C ALA A 97 -7.92 2.61 -2.33
N TRP A 98 -7.25 2.59 -3.49
CA TRP A 98 -7.97 2.47 -4.75
C TRP A 98 -8.76 1.16 -4.85
N SER A 99 -8.24 0.09 -4.25
CA SER A 99 -8.95 -1.19 -4.15
C SER A 99 -8.59 -1.89 -2.84
N ASN A 100 -9.27 -2.99 -2.55
CA ASN A 100 -8.95 -3.83 -1.39
C ASN A 100 -7.60 -4.55 -1.48
N SER A 101 -6.90 -4.49 -2.61
CA SER A 101 -5.64 -5.20 -2.83
C SER A 101 -4.54 -4.75 -1.87
N ASP A 102 -4.45 -3.46 -1.57
CA ASP A 102 -3.44 -2.90 -0.66
C ASP A 102 -3.64 -3.39 0.78
N LEU A 103 -4.87 -3.29 1.29
CA LEU A 103 -5.20 -3.79 2.62
C LEU A 103 -5.00 -5.31 2.72
N THR A 104 -5.40 -6.05 1.70
CA THR A 104 -5.22 -7.51 1.65
C THR A 104 -3.75 -7.89 1.66
N GLN A 105 -2.91 -7.18 0.90
CA GLN A 105 -1.47 -7.37 0.89
C GLN A 105 -0.86 -7.07 2.26
N LEU A 106 -1.22 -5.94 2.86
CA LEU A 106 -0.70 -5.54 4.15
C LEU A 106 -1.04 -6.56 5.25
N ARG A 107 -2.30 -7.00 5.31
CA ARG A 107 -2.74 -8.03 6.25
C ARG A 107 -2.00 -9.34 6.06
N LYS A 108 -1.86 -9.78 4.83
CA LYS A 108 -1.21 -11.05 4.50
C LYS A 108 0.26 -11.04 4.84
N GLU A 109 0.96 -9.96 4.49
CA GLU A 109 2.39 -9.82 4.76
C GLU A 109 2.69 -9.66 6.24
N CYS A 110 1.96 -8.81 6.95
CA CYS A 110 2.08 -8.67 8.40
C CYS A 110 1.77 -9.98 9.13
N GLY A 111 0.70 -10.68 8.74
CA GLY A 111 0.36 -11.99 9.32
C GLY A 111 1.43 -13.04 9.08
N PHE A 112 1.98 -13.11 7.89
CA PHE A 112 3.07 -14.04 7.56
C PHE A 112 4.37 -13.75 8.31
N LYS A 113 4.73 -12.47 8.45
CA LYS A 113 5.97 -12.03 9.11
C LYS A 113 5.84 -11.85 10.62
N GLY A 114 4.65 -12.00 11.18
CA GLY A 114 4.39 -11.76 12.61
C GLY A 114 4.58 -10.29 13.02
N ILE A 115 4.15 -9.37 12.17
CA ILE A 115 4.23 -7.92 12.38
C ILE A 115 2.88 -7.42 12.88
N ASP A 116 2.87 -6.75 14.03
CA ASP A 116 1.71 -6.01 14.50
C ASP A 116 1.74 -4.58 13.94
N SER A 117 0.57 -4.09 13.51
CA SER A 117 0.41 -2.72 13.03
C SER A 117 -0.92 -2.14 13.49
N ALA A 118 -0.88 -0.96 14.06
CA ALA A 118 -2.07 -0.22 14.47
C ALA A 118 -2.99 0.10 13.28
N LEU A 119 -2.47 0.15 12.06
CA LEU A 119 -3.27 0.35 10.84
C LEU A 119 -4.19 -0.82 10.53
N LEU A 120 -3.90 -2.00 11.08
CA LEU A 120 -4.71 -3.23 10.93
C LEU A 120 -5.66 -3.47 12.11
N ASP A 121 -5.69 -2.57 13.09
CA ASP A 121 -6.64 -2.63 14.19
C ASP A 121 -8.08 -2.57 13.66
N GLU A 122 -8.99 -3.33 14.29
CA GLU A 122 -10.41 -3.37 13.92
C GLU A 122 -11.11 -2.00 13.99
N MET A 123 -10.57 -1.09 14.79
CA MET A 123 -11.07 0.29 14.92
C MET A 123 -10.68 1.19 13.75
N VAL A 124 -9.70 0.81 12.94
CA VAL A 124 -9.27 1.57 11.77
C VAL A 124 -10.13 1.21 10.57
N GLN A 125 -10.83 2.21 10.03
CA GLN A 125 -11.68 2.01 8.87
C GLN A 125 -10.89 2.19 7.58
N TRP A 126 -10.88 1.13 6.76
CA TRP A 126 -10.36 1.16 5.39
C TRP A 126 -11.51 1.17 4.40
N HIS A 127 -11.43 2.06 3.42
CA HIS A 127 -12.42 2.22 2.37
C HIS A 127 -11.86 1.79 1.02
N ASP A 128 -12.62 0.99 0.29
CA ASP A 128 -12.38 0.65 -1.12
C ASP A 128 -12.93 1.77 -2.02
N PHE A 129 -12.07 2.71 -2.38
CA PHE A 129 -12.48 3.87 -3.17
C PHE A 129 -12.86 3.51 -4.61
N GLN A 130 -12.35 2.42 -5.14
CA GLN A 130 -12.71 1.92 -6.48
C GLN A 130 -14.19 1.53 -6.54
N GLU A 131 -14.69 0.87 -5.51
CA GLU A 131 -16.08 0.49 -5.42
C GLU A 131 -17.00 1.70 -5.21
N ASP A 132 -16.63 2.61 -4.31
CA ASP A 132 -17.35 3.86 -4.07
C ASP A 132 -17.43 4.70 -5.35
N PHE A 133 -16.33 4.82 -6.09
CA PHE A 133 -16.25 5.52 -7.36
C PHE A 133 -17.14 4.87 -8.43
N ARG A 134 -17.14 3.54 -8.53
CA ARG A 134 -18.01 2.78 -9.43
C ARG A 134 -19.48 3.07 -9.16
N GLN A 135 -19.88 3.02 -7.89
CA GLN A 135 -21.27 3.31 -7.48
C GLN A 135 -21.67 4.74 -7.79
N MET A 136 -20.81 5.70 -7.48
CA MET A 136 -21.05 7.13 -7.74
C MET A 136 -21.30 7.42 -9.23
N LEU A 137 -20.58 6.73 -10.13
CA LEU A 137 -20.77 6.88 -11.58
C LEU A 137 -21.88 6.01 -12.16
N GLY A 138 -22.48 5.09 -11.39
CA GLY A 138 -23.45 4.13 -11.87
C GLY A 138 -22.89 3.11 -12.87
N GLU A 139 -21.57 2.87 -12.83
CA GLU A 139 -20.89 1.93 -13.73
C GLU A 139 -21.15 0.48 -13.33
N LYS A 140 -21.27 -0.40 -14.32
CA LYS A 140 -21.46 -1.85 -14.07
C LYS A 140 -20.19 -2.54 -13.64
N ASN A 141 -19.05 -2.08 -14.15
CA ASN A 141 -17.73 -2.70 -13.92
C ASN A 141 -16.84 -1.75 -13.13
N ILE A 142 -15.95 -2.33 -12.32
CA ILE A 142 -14.88 -1.58 -11.67
C ILE A 142 -13.89 -1.04 -12.73
N LEU A 143 -13.36 0.15 -12.47
CA LEU A 143 -12.38 0.81 -13.31
C LEU A 143 -11.00 0.73 -12.68
N SER A 144 -9.95 0.55 -13.49
CA SER A 144 -8.59 0.80 -13.01
C SER A 144 -8.42 2.28 -12.68
N LEU A 145 -7.48 2.63 -11.79
CA LEU A 145 -7.20 4.03 -11.45
C LEU A 145 -6.91 4.86 -12.71
N SER A 146 -6.09 4.32 -13.62
CA SER A 146 -5.79 4.98 -14.89
C SER A 146 -7.05 5.29 -15.70
N ASN A 147 -7.98 4.34 -15.82
CA ASN A 147 -9.22 4.55 -16.55
C ASN A 147 -10.17 5.53 -15.83
N ALA A 148 -10.17 5.52 -14.50
CA ALA A 148 -10.96 6.45 -13.70
C ALA A 148 -10.48 7.89 -13.87
N MET A 149 -9.17 8.11 -13.96
CA MET A 149 -8.58 9.45 -14.17
C MET A 149 -8.89 10.07 -15.53
N HIS A 150 -9.37 9.29 -16.50
CA HIS A 150 -9.74 9.76 -17.84
C HIS A 150 -11.27 9.92 -18.03
N ARG A 151 -12.03 9.78 -16.97
CA ARG A 151 -13.51 10.03 -16.94
C ARG A 151 -13.83 11.47 -16.58
#